data_4fdac41e1635647bc6063159423a3993
#
_entry.id   4fdac41e1635647bc6063159423a3993
#
_cell.length_a   1.000
_cell.length_b   1.000
_cell.length_c   1.000
_cell.angle_alpha   90.00
_cell.angle_beta   90.00
_cell.angle_gamma   90.00
#
_symmetry.space_group_name_H-M   'P 1'
#
loop_
_entity.id
_entity.type
_entity.pdbx_description
1 polymer ?
#
loop_
_entity_poly.entity_id
_entity_poly.type
_entity_poly.pdbx_seq_one_letter_code
_entity_poly.pdbx_strand_id
1 'polypeptide(L)'
;MPRARKEHNNAGIEMEGLSNFGDRYERLSEELKAIQETIKDLMTEIKAKGYNTKHFRKAMKVKEIGYDSFKEDDDEFHMYLRALNIAKEFESVY
;
A
#
# COMPACT_ATOMS: atom_id res chain seq x y z
N MET A 1 41.53 10.11 -6.07
CA MET A 1 40.92 10.10 -6.45
C MET A 1 39.86 9.59 -6.17
N PRO A 2 39.25 9.83 -5.72
CA PRO A 2 38.12 9.24 -5.45
C PRO A 2 37.17 9.34 -6.47
N ARG A 3 37.20 10.13 -7.20
CA ARG A 3 36.45 10.25 -8.17
C ARG A 3 36.67 9.36 -9.10
N ALA A 4 37.73 9.15 -9.19
CA ALA A 4 38.02 8.14 -10.08
C ALA A 4 37.22 6.96 -9.79
N ARG A 5 36.85 6.80 -8.62
CA ARG A 5 36.10 5.77 -8.24
C ARG A 5 34.89 5.66 -9.02
N LYS A 6 34.33 6.70 -9.41
CA LYS A 6 33.24 6.69 -10.21
C LYS A 6 33.53 6.10 -11.52
N GLU A 7 34.61 6.44 -12.08
CA GLU A 7 34.95 5.88 -13.34
C GLU A 7 35.20 4.43 -13.23
N HIS A 8 35.73 4.01 -12.11
CA HIS A 8 35.98 2.64 -11.92
C HIS A 8 34.68 1.92 -11.99
N ASN A 9 33.63 2.48 -11.37
CA ASN A 9 32.37 1.87 -11.39
C ASN A 9 31.86 1.71 -12.79
N ASN A 10 32.05 2.72 -13.59
CA ASN A 10 31.62 2.62 -14.98
C ASN A 10 32.31 1.48 -15.69
N ALA A 11 33.60 1.35 -15.44
CA ALA A 11 34.35 0.30 -16.10
C ALA A 11 33.90 -1.08 -15.65
N GLY A 12 33.40 -1.17 -14.42
CA GLY A 12 32.98 -2.44 -13.89
C GLY A 12 31.55 -2.79 -14.18
N ILE A 13 30.79 -1.88 -14.79
CA ILE A 13 29.39 -2.13 -15.03
C ILE A 13 29.25 -2.93 -16.31
N GLU A 14 28.50 -4.01 -16.21
CA GLU A 14 28.23 -4.81 -17.37
C GLU A 14 27.00 -4.20 -18.06
N MET A 15 27.24 -3.55 -19.17
CA MET A 15 26.25 -2.71 -19.80
C MET A 15 25.04 -3.49 -20.30
N GLU A 16 25.30 -4.65 -20.88
CA GLU A 16 24.19 -5.42 -21.43
C GLU A 16 23.28 -5.94 -20.33
N GLY A 17 23.86 -6.38 -19.23
CA GLY A 17 23.06 -6.84 -18.11
C GLY A 17 22.21 -5.73 -17.53
N LEU A 18 22.78 -4.54 -17.42
CA LEU A 18 22.04 -3.41 -16.87
C LEU A 18 20.91 -3.03 -17.82
N SER A 19 21.15 -3.07 -19.11
CA SER A 19 20.12 -2.77 -20.10
C SER A 19 18.98 -3.77 -20.01
N ASN A 20 19.32 -5.05 -19.82
CA ASN A 20 18.29 -6.07 -19.66
C ASN A 20 17.44 -5.85 -18.43
N PHE A 21 18.06 -5.45 -17.33
CA PHE A 21 17.29 -5.11 -16.14
C PHE A 21 16.39 -3.93 -16.40
N GLY A 22 16.86 -2.95 -17.15
CA GLY A 22 16.04 -1.80 -17.49
C GLY A 22 14.81 -2.20 -18.28
N ASP A 23 14.98 -3.09 -19.25
CA ASP A 23 13.86 -3.57 -20.06
C ASP A 23 12.84 -4.30 -19.18
N ARG A 24 13.33 -5.12 -18.25
CA ARG A 24 12.45 -5.85 -17.36
C ARG A 24 11.70 -4.89 -16.43
N TYR A 25 12.41 -3.89 -15.95
CA TYR A 25 11.79 -2.89 -15.07
C TYR A 25 10.67 -2.16 -15.81
N GLU A 26 10.93 -1.75 -17.05
CA GLU A 26 9.90 -1.05 -17.82
C GLU A 26 8.67 -1.92 -18.05
N ARG A 27 8.90 -3.19 -18.39
CA ARG A 27 7.78 -4.08 -18.63
C ARG A 27 6.96 -4.28 -17.36
N LEU A 28 7.64 -4.47 -16.22
CA LEU A 28 6.94 -4.67 -14.97
C LEU A 28 6.20 -3.41 -14.54
N SER A 29 6.78 -2.25 -14.80
CA SER A 29 6.11 -1.00 -14.48
C SER A 29 4.84 -0.82 -15.29
N GLU A 30 4.89 -1.21 -16.55
CA GLU A 30 3.71 -1.12 -17.40
C GLU A 30 2.64 -2.10 -16.96
N GLU A 31 3.06 -3.31 -16.57
CA GLU A 31 2.12 -4.29 -16.06
C GLU A 31 1.48 -3.82 -14.77
N LEU A 32 2.27 -3.20 -13.90
CA LEU A 32 1.72 -2.67 -12.66
C LEU A 32 0.69 -1.58 -12.95
N LYS A 33 1.01 -0.71 -13.89
CA LYS A 33 0.10 0.37 -14.25
C LYS A 33 -1.22 -0.19 -14.78
N ALA A 34 -1.13 -1.22 -15.61
CA ALA A 34 -2.33 -1.85 -16.16
C ALA A 34 -3.17 -2.49 -15.06
N ILE A 35 -2.52 -3.13 -14.10
CA ILE A 35 -3.22 -3.74 -12.98
C ILE A 35 -3.90 -2.67 -12.14
N GLN A 36 -3.21 -1.56 -11.89
CA GLN A 36 -3.79 -0.47 -11.12
C GLN A 36 -5.03 0.10 -11.80
N GLU A 37 -5.01 0.18 -13.12
CA GLU A 37 -6.19 0.65 -13.84
C GLU A 37 -7.33 -0.34 -13.76
N THR A 38 -7.03 -1.62 -13.80
CA THR A 38 -8.03 -2.64 -13.65
C THR A 38 -8.67 -2.58 -12.27
N ILE A 39 -7.86 -2.35 -11.24
CA ILE A 39 -8.40 -2.20 -9.89
C ILE A 39 -9.28 -0.96 -9.79
N LYS A 40 -8.86 0.12 -10.44
CA LYS A 40 -9.65 1.34 -10.45
C LYS A 40 -11.03 1.09 -11.08
N ASP A 41 -11.04 0.34 -12.18
CA ASP A 41 -12.30 0.00 -12.84
C ASP A 41 -13.17 -0.85 -11.92
N LEU A 42 -12.56 -1.79 -11.21
CA LEU A 42 -13.30 -2.62 -10.28
C LEU A 42 -13.92 -1.77 -9.17
N MET A 43 -13.15 -0.81 -8.65
CA MET A 43 -13.68 0.06 -7.60
C MET A 43 -14.84 0.90 -8.11
N THR A 44 -14.76 1.33 -9.36
CA THR A 44 -15.85 2.07 -9.97
C THR A 44 -17.11 1.20 -10.05
N GLU A 45 -16.94 -0.06 -10.40
CA GLU A 45 -18.03 -1.00 -10.49
C GLU A 45 -18.67 -1.24 -9.12
N ILE A 46 -17.84 -1.39 -8.09
CA ILE A 46 -18.32 -1.60 -6.73
C ILE A 46 -19.14 -0.39 -6.29
N LYS A 47 -18.64 0.81 -6.58
CA LYS A 47 -19.35 2.01 -6.21
C LYS A 47 -20.66 2.15 -6.95
N ALA A 48 -20.69 1.76 -8.22
CA ALA A 48 -21.89 1.83 -9.02
C ALA A 48 -22.99 0.92 -8.49
N LYS A 49 -22.60 -0.13 -7.78
CA LYS A 49 -23.57 -1.04 -7.16
C LYS A 49 -24.08 -0.50 -5.82
N GLY A 50 -23.59 0.64 -5.38
CA GLY A 50 -24.05 1.25 -4.14
C GLY A 50 -23.24 0.90 -2.91
N TYR A 51 -22.16 0.15 -3.07
CA TYR A 51 -21.32 -0.19 -1.92
C TYR A 51 -20.41 0.97 -1.56
N ASN A 52 -20.04 1.01 -0.31
CA ASN A 52 -19.09 2.02 0.19
C ASN A 52 -17.66 1.53 -0.08
N THR A 53 -16.99 2.19 -1.01
CA THR A 53 -15.68 1.73 -1.43
C THR A 53 -14.64 1.85 -0.32
N LYS A 54 -14.80 2.83 0.55
CA LYS A 54 -13.87 3.01 1.67
C LYS A 54 -13.97 1.83 2.63
N HIS A 55 -15.19 1.43 2.95
CA HIS A 55 -15.38 0.26 3.82
C HIS A 55 -14.95 -1.02 3.14
N PHE A 56 -15.19 -1.11 1.83
CA PHE A 56 -14.75 -2.28 1.10
C PHE A 56 -13.23 -2.44 1.17
N ARG A 57 -12.50 -1.36 0.92
CA ARG A 57 -11.05 -1.41 0.97
C ARG A 57 -10.56 -1.78 2.36
N LYS A 58 -11.18 -1.22 3.39
CA LYS A 58 -10.79 -1.53 4.75
C LYS A 58 -11.05 -2.99 5.08
N ALA A 59 -12.19 -3.51 4.64
CA ALA A 59 -12.51 -4.91 4.89
C ALA A 59 -11.51 -5.84 4.21
N MET A 60 -11.11 -5.50 2.98
CA MET A 60 -10.12 -6.31 2.28
C MET A 60 -8.77 -6.25 2.98
N LYS A 61 -8.44 -5.10 3.56
CA LYS A 61 -7.21 -4.99 4.31
C LYS A 61 -7.25 -5.88 5.55
N VAL A 62 -8.38 -5.91 6.24
CA VAL A 62 -8.55 -6.78 7.40
C VAL A 62 -8.40 -8.23 7.00
N LYS A 63 -8.96 -8.59 5.84
CA LYS A 63 -8.83 -9.96 5.36
C LYS A 63 -7.37 -10.32 5.12
N GLU A 64 -6.59 -9.36 4.65
CA GLU A 64 -5.18 -9.59 4.36
C GLU A 64 -4.36 -9.76 5.63
N ILE A 65 -4.56 -8.90 6.63
CA ILE A 65 -3.73 -8.94 7.84
C ILE A 65 -4.27 -9.86 8.91
N GLY A 66 -5.53 -10.30 8.79
CA GLY A 66 -6.14 -11.17 9.77
C GLY A 66 -6.99 -10.40 10.76
N TYR A 67 -8.13 -10.99 11.10
CA TYR A 67 -9.08 -10.31 11.97
C TYR A 67 -8.53 -10.05 13.37
N ASP A 68 -7.78 -11.01 13.92
CA ASP A 68 -7.28 -10.86 15.27
C ASP A 68 -6.31 -9.70 15.38
N SER A 69 -5.40 -9.58 14.40
CA SER A 69 -4.46 -8.46 14.39
C SER A 69 -5.18 -7.14 14.25
N PHE A 70 -6.18 -7.11 13.37
CA PHE A 70 -6.96 -5.90 13.18
C PHE A 70 -7.64 -5.50 14.48
N LYS A 71 -8.23 -6.49 15.18
CA LYS A 71 -8.98 -6.19 16.40
C LYS A 71 -8.07 -5.65 17.49
N GLU A 72 -6.86 -6.19 17.59
CA GLU A 72 -5.91 -5.69 18.56
C GLU A 72 -5.60 -4.21 18.31
N ASP A 73 -5.30 -3.88 17.08
CA ASP A 73 -4.98 -2.49 16.73
C ASP A 73 -6.18 -1.59 16.96
N ASP A 74 -7.36 -2.08 16.60
CA ASP A 74 -8.58 -1.30 16.73
C ASP A 74 -8.90 -1.04 18.20
N ASP A 75 -8.73 -2.06 19.03
CA ASP A 75 -8.97 -1.91 20.48
C ASP A 75 -8.01 -0.89 21.07
N GLU A 76 -6.74 -0.96 20.68
CA GLU A 76 -5.77 0.00 21.19
C GLU A 76 -6.12 1.41 20.75
N PHE A 77 -6.52 1.57 19.48
CA PHE A 77 -6.91 2.86 18.97
C PHE A 77 -8.07 3.45 19.76
N HIS A 78 -9.06 2.60 20.09
CA HIS A 78 -10.19 3.07 20.85
C HIS A 78 -9.79 3.50 22.27
N MET A 79 -8.80 2.84 22.85
CA MET A 79 -8.28 3.27 24.13
C MET A 79 -7.68 4.67 24.06
N TYR A 80 -6.99 4.95 22.97
CA TYR A 80 -6.44 6.29 22.77
C TYR A 80 -7.55 7.33 22.65
N LEU A 81 -8.62 6.97 21.92
CA LEU A 81 -9.73 7.91 21.77
C LEU A 81 -10.35 8.23 23.12
N ARG A 82 -10.52 7.22 23.96
CA ARG A 82 -11.08 7.46 25.30
C ARG A 82 -10.14 8.27 26.17
N ALA A 83 -8.86 7.94 26.12
CA ALA A 83 -7.89 8.67 26.95
C ALA A 83 -7.82 10.14 26.57
N LEU A 84 -8.04 10.46 25.31
CA LEU A 84 -7.99 11.83 24.83
C LEU A 84 -9.36 12.51 24.88
N ASN A 85 -10.36 11.82 25.42
CA ASN A 85 -11.72 12.35 25.55
C ASN A 85 -12.39 12.66 24.22
N ILE A 86 -12.05 11.90 23.19
CA ILE A 86 -12.63 12.11 21.87
C ILE A 86 -13.89 11.27 21.71
N ALA A 87 -13.96 10.11 22.37
CA ALA A 87 -15.09 9.20 22.25
C ALA A 87 -15.97 9.26 23.49
N LYS A 88 -16.42 10.44 23.83
CA LYS A 88 -17.18 10.63 25.06
C LYS A 88 -18.51 9.92 25.05
N GLU A 89 -19.15 9.84 23.92
CA GLU A 89 -20.45 9.20 23.88
C GLU A 89 -20.37 7.73 24.23
N PHE A 90 -19.22 7.10 23.99
CA PHE A 90 -19.07 5.72 24.39
C PHE A 90 -19.01 5.59 25.89
N GLU A 91 -18.34 6.53 26.54
CA GLU A 91 -18.23 6.49 27.97
C GLU A 91 -19.54 6.80 28.67
N SER A 92 -20.31 7.69 28.09
CA SER A 92 -21.55 8.06 28.70
C SER A 92 -22.59 6.96 28.62
N VAL A 93 -22.41 6.00 27.75
CA VAL A 93 -23.33 4.88 27.65
C VAL A 93 -23.11 3.88 28.77
N TYR A 94 -21.95 3.86 29.31
CA TYR A 94 -21.58 2.92 30.37
C TYR A 94 -21.53 3.58 31.70
#